data_917e148b67b692872a2c24ecadc32570
#
_entry.id   917e148b67b692872a2c24ecadc32570
#
_cell.length_a   1.000
_cell.length_b   1.000
_cell.length_c   1.000
_cell.angle_alpha   90.00
_cell.angle_beta   90.00
_cell.angle_gamma   90.00
#
_symmetry.space_group_name_H-M   'P 1'
#
loop_
_entity.id
_entity.type
_entity.pdbx_description
1 polymer ?
#
loop_
_entity_poly.entity_id
_entity_poly.type
_entity_poly.pdbx_seq_one_letter_code
_entity_poly.pdbx_strand_id
1 'polypeptide(L)'
;MALITESCLRAQLVKGIPNPFPVNEEDKLTPAASDFLKSRGISLLRKTKAETSLLHNGSAEELRIPVGVSNRHVHLSEEHVELLFGDGYRLTPFKELSQTGQFAARETVTLAGPKGVLPQVRVLGPSRGASQVEISRTDGYLLGIHPPVRLSGHLQDTPGIALIGPKQMVMLSEGLIVAKNHVHMSVDDAKQFQVEQGDRLILQSTGDRPLLFADVVVRIHGQYSLELHLDTDEANAAQLRTKDYVRVIGCNGQFTHTIRG
;
A
#
# COMPACT_ATOMS: atom_id res chain seq x y z
N MET A 1 -23.31 -21.43 -16.41
CA MET A 1 -23.20 -22.25 -17.63
C MET A 1 -23.84 -21.46 -18.77
N ALA A 2 -23.04 -20.92 -19.68
CA ALA A 2 -23.52 -20.21 -20.87
C ALA A 2 -23.25 -21.05 -22.12
N LEU A 3 -24.12 -20.91 -23.14
CA LEU A 3 -23.88 -21.49 -24.46
C LEU A 3 -23.34 -20.39 -25.38
N ILE A 4 -22.09 -20.54 -25.79
CA ILE A 4 -21.43 -19.60 -26.69
C ILE A 4 -21.62 -20.06 -28.11
N THR A 5 -22.38 -19.29 -28.88
CA THR A 5 -22.70 -19.58 -30.29
C THR A 5 -21.90 -18.66 -31.21
N GLU A 6 -21.79 -19.06 -32.49
CA GLU A 6 -21.15 -18.21 -33.51
C GLU A 6 -21.86 -16.86 -33.64
N SER A 7 -23.19 -16.83 -33.54
CA SER A 7 -23.96 -15.59 -33.60
C SER A 7 -23.59 -14.60 -32.48
N CYS A 8 -23.38 -15.13 -31.25
CA CYS A 8 -22.91 -14.33 -30.13
C CYS A 8 -21.52 -13.75 -30.39
N LEU A 9 -20.60 -14.52 -30.98
CA LEU A 9 -19.26 -14.07 -31.31
C LEU A 9 -19.27 -13.02 -32.44
N ARG A 10 -20.12 -13.22 -33.45
CA ARG A 10 -20.29 -12.25 -34.54
C ARG A 10 -20.83 -10.91 -34.04
N ALA A 11 -21.76 -10.91 -33.08
CA ALA A 11 -22.25 -9.69 -32.46
C ALA A 11 -21.17 -8.92 -31.69
N GLN A 12 -20.14 -9.62 -31.19
CA GLN A 12 -19.02 -9.00 -30.48
C GLN A 12 -17.93 -8.43 -31.42
N LEU A 13 -17.96 -8.74 -32.72
CA LEU A 13 -16.95 -8.23 -33.67
C LEU A 13 -16.84 -6.70 -33.68
N VAL A 14 -17.95 -5.98 -33.49
CA VAL A 14 -17.99 -4.52 -33.46
C VAL A 14 -17.18 -3.95 -32.29
N LYS A 15 -17.13 -4.70 -31.16
CA LYS A 15 -16.40 -4.33 -29.94
C LYS A 15 -14.99 -4.93 -29.87
N GLY A 16 -14.64 -5.80 -30.81
CA GLY A 16 -13.44 -6.61 -30.78
C GLY A 16 -13.59 -7.89 -29.96
N ILE A 17 -13.07 -9.02 -30.46
CA ILE A 17 -13.04 -10.29 -29.72
C ILE A 17 -11.65 -10.40 -29.08
N PRO A 18 -11.54 -10.59 -27.75
CA PRO A 18 -10.26 -10.71 -27.08
C PRO A 18 -9.50 -11.96 -27.56
N ASN A 19 -8.18 -11.87 -27.62
CA ASN A 19 -7.30 -13.00 -27.89
C ASN A 19 -6.23 -13.07 -26.81
N PRO A 20 -6.23 -14.08 -25.93
CA PRO A 20 -7.11 -15.26 -25.95
C PRO A 20 -8.56 -14.99 -25.51
N PHE A 21 -9.52 -15.74 -26.08
CA PHE A 21 -10.94 -15.66 -25.74
C PHE A 21 -11.23 -16.43 -24.45
N PRO A 22 -11.77 -15.79 -23.39
CA PRO A 22 -12.02 -16.45 -22.11
C PRO A 22 -13.26 -17.34 -22.18
N VAL A 23 -13.14 -18.59 -21.68
CA VAL A 23 -14.23 -19.58 -21.57
C VAL A 23 -14.17 -20.18 -20.18
N ASN A 24 -15.26 -20.11 -19.44
CA ASN A 24 -15.34 -20.77 -18.14
C ASN A 24 -15.49 -22.28 -18.30
N GLU A 25 -15.10 -23.05 -17.30
CA GLU A 25 -15.15 -24.51 -17.32
C GLU A 25 -16.57 -25.06 -17.58
N GLU A 26 -17.59 -24.33 -17.13
CA GLU A 26 -18.99 -24.70 -17.28
C GLU A 26 -19.64 -24.22 -18.60
N ASP A 27 -18.94 -23.39 -19.36
CA ASP A 27 -19.46 -22.84 -20.62
C ASP A 27 -19.25 -23.82 -21.77
N LYS A 28 -20.24 -23.93 -22.63
CA LYS A 28 -20.18 -24.78 -23.82
C LYS A 28 -20.07 -23.94 -25.08
N LEU A 29 -19.04 -24.19 -25.89
CA LEU A 29 -18.96 -23.64 -27.22
C LEU A 29 -19.67 -24.57 -28.21
N THR A 30 -20.46 -23.99 -29.11
CA THR A 30 -20.94 -24.74 -30.27
C THR A 30 -19.78 -25.06 -31.23
N PRO A 31 -19.86 -26.13 -32.04
CA PRO A 31 -18.83 -26.41 -33.05
C PRO A 31 -18.56 -25.20 -33.95
N ALA A 32 -19.59 -24.53 -34.44
CA ALA A 32 -19.52 -23.35 -35.27
C ALA A 32 -18.78 -22.18 -34.56
N ALA A 33 -19.01 -21.97 -33.25
CA ALA A 33 -18.29 -20.97 -32.46
C ALA A 33 -16.81 -21.31 -32.34
N SER A 34 -16.46 -22.58 -32.13
CA SER A 34 -15.08 -23.06 -32.09
C SER A 34 -14.35 -22.83 -33.40
N ASP A 35 -14.98 -23.17 -34.52
CA ASP A 35 -14.41 -23.00 -35.85
C ASP A 35 -14.28 -21.52 -36.21
N PHE A 36 -15.23 -20.70 -35.81
CA PHE A 36 -15.17 -19.25 -35.97
C PHE A 36 -13.97 -18.59 -35.25
N LEU A 37 -13.67 -19.01 -34.03
CA LEU A 37 -12.50 -18.51 -33.29
C LEU A 37 -11.20 -19.01 -33.90
N LYS A 38 -11.13 -20.32 -34.26
CA LYS A 38 -9.96 -20.92 -34.90
C LYS A 38 -9.63 -20.26 -36.23
N SER A 39 -10.64 -20.01 -37.08
CA SER A 39 -10.42 -19.36 -38.40
C SER A 39 -9.85 -17.95 -38.32
N ARG A 40 -9.94 -17.31 -37.14
CA ARG A 40 -9.39 -15.99 -36.84
C ARG A 40 -8.12 -16.00 -36.02
N GLY A 41 -7.55 -17.16 -35.76
CA GLY A 41 -6.34 -17.30 -34.93
C GLY A 41 -6.54 -16.91 -33.46
N ILE A 42 -7.81 -16.95 -32.96
CA ILE A 42 -8.12 -16.62 -31.59
C ILE A 42 -8.01 -17.89 -30.74
N SER A 43 -7.06 -17.90 -29.80
CA SER A 43 -6.89 -18.99 -28.85
C SER A 43 -7.93 -18.95 -27.74
N LEU A 44 -8.20 -20.10 -27.10
CA LEU A 44 -9.12 -20.19 -25.97
C LEU A 44 -8.32 -20.15 -24.66
N LEU A 45 -8.73 -19.29 -23.74
CA LEU A 45 -8.26 -19.29 -22.35
C LEU A 45 -9.36 -19.97 -21.50
N ARG A 46 -9.16 -21.25 -21.14
CA ARG A 46 -10.06 -21.94 -20.21
C ARG A 46 -9.72 -21.52 -18.79
N LYS A 47 -10.69 -20.91 -18.10
CA LYS A 47 -10.59 -20.58 -16.69
C LYS A 47 -11.04 -21.77 -15.88
N THR A 48 -10.19 -22.29 -14.99
CA THR A 48 -10.51 -23.37 -14.06
C THR A 48 -11.40 -22.85 -12.92
N LYS A 49 -12.13 -23.77 -12.26
CA LYS A 49 -13.03 -23.45 -11.14
C LYS A 49 -12.32 -22.77 -9.96
N ALA A 50 -11.02 -23.02 -9.79
CA ALA A 50 -10.18 -22.36 -8.79
C ALA A 50 -9.97 -20.86 -9.11
N GLU A 51 -9.83 -20.49 -10.38
CA GLU A 51 -9.71 -19.10 -10.83
C GLU A 51 -11.07 -18.37 -10.85
N THR A 52 -12.18 -19.14 -10.93
CA THR A 52 -13.54 -18.59 -10.93
C THR A 52 -14.12 -18.50 -9.51
N SER A 53 -13.64 -19.30 -8.54
CA SER A 53 -14.11 -19.25 -7.15
C SER A 53 -13.64 -17.99 -6.41
N LEU A 54 -12.64 -17.31 -6.92
CA LEU A 54 -12.24 -15.98 -6.45
C LEU A 54 -13.26 -14.88 -6.81
N LEU A 55 -14.30 -15.22 -7.61
CA LEU A 55 -15.25 -14.26 -8.19
C LEU A 55 -16.73 -14.53 -7.85
N HIS A 56 -17.07 -15.59 -7.12
CA HIS A 56 -18.48 -15.93 -6.87
C HIS A 56 -18.74 -16.51 -5.48
N ASN A 57 -18.82 -15.65 -4.48
CA ASN A 57 -19.67 -15.91 -3.33
C ASN A 57 -20.25 -14.60 -2.79
N GLY A 58 -21.55 -14.42 -3.01
CA GLY A 58 -22.36 -13.45 -2.32
C GLY A 58 -22.15 -12.02 -2.80
N SER A 59 -23.17 -11.18 -2.72
CA SER A 59 -23.11 -9.72 -2.86
C SER A 59 -21.70 -9.21 -2.57
N ALA A 60 -20.99 -8.75 -3.60
CA ALA A 60 -19.62 -8.30 -3.44
C ALA A 60 -19.62 -7.16 -2.40
N GLU A 61 -19.42 -7.50 -1.14
CA GLU A 61 -18.91 -6.53 -0.19
C GLU A 61 -17.62 -6.07 -0.82
N GLU A 62 -17.65 -4.87 -1.35
CA GLU A 62 -16.49 -4.20 -1.91
C GLU A 62 -15.39 -4.26 -0.85
N LEU A 63 -14.33 -5.04 -1.09
CA LEU A 63 -13.22 -5.14 -0.16
C LEU A 63 -12.59 -3.76 0.00
N ARG A 64 -12.83 -3.15 1.14
CA ARG A 64 -12.39 -1.79 1.47
C ARG A 64 -11.33 -1.84 2.55
N ILE A 65 -10.33 -0.99 2.40
CA ILE A 65 -9.24 -0.84 3.36
C ILE A 65 -9.28 0.58 3.90
N PRO A 66 -9.32 0.78 5.23
CA PRO A 66 -9.24 2.10 5.82
C PRO A 66 -7.86 2.72 5.60
N VAL A 67 -7.81 4.03 5.46
CA VAL A 67 -6.60 4.82 5.20
C VAL A 67 -6.05 5.39 6.48
N GLY A 68 -4.75 5.22 6.70
CA GLY A 68 -3.93 5.94 7.67
C GLY A 68 -2.95 6.85 6.95
N VAL A 69 -3.09 8.15 7.10
CA VAL A 69 -2.13 9.12 6.56
C VAL A 69 -1.02 9.34 7.57
N SER A 70 0.19 8.96 7.18
CA SER A 70 1.41 9.15 7.95
C SER A 70 2.06 10.48 7.63
N ASN A 71 2.12 11.38 8.61
CA ASN A 71 2.93 12.58 8.48
C ASN A 71 4.40 12.22 8.77
N ARG A 72 5.33 13.14 8.44
CA ARG A 72 6.74 12.98 8.81
C ARG A 72 6.90 12.62 10.28
N HIS A 73 7.75 11.65 10.58
CA HIS A 73 7.99 11.19 11.94
C HIS A 73 9.35 10.50 12.09
N VAL A 74 9.72 10.25 13.34
CA VAL A 74 10.97 9.62 13.70
C VAL A 74 10.73 8.45 14.64
N HIS A 75 11.35 7.32 14.37
CA HIS A 75 11.56 6.26 15.34
C HIS A 75 12.98 6.34 15.86
N LEU A 76 13.17 6.23 17.16
CA LEU A 76 14.50 6.36 17.79
C LEU A 76 14.93 5.05 18.45
N SER A 77 16.23 4.77 18.42
CA SER A 77 16.85 3.80 19.33
C SER A 77 16.84 4.33 20.76
N GLU A 78 16.98 3.45 21.75
CA GLU A 78 17.08 3.87 23.15
C GLU A 78 18.26 4.83 23.35
N GLU A 79 19.42 4.51 22.79
CA GLU A 79 20.61 5.37 22.80
C GLU A 79 20.31 6.78 22.28
N HIS A 80 19.65 6.90 21.14
CA HIS A 80 19.33 8.22 20.57
C HIS A 80 18.23 8.95 21.35
N VAL A 81 17.34 8.25 22.05
CA VAL A 81 16.41 8.88 22.99
C VAL A 81 17.19 9.54 24.14
N GLU A 82 18.15 8.83 24.74
CA GLU A 82 18.96 9.37 25.83
C GLU A 82 19.84 10.54 25.37
N LEU A 83 20.48 10.43 24.22
CA LEU A 83 21.27 11.52 23.66
C LEU A 83 20.43 12.79 23.40
N LEU A 84 19.26 12.65 22.81
CA LEU A 84 18.42 13.78 22.42
C LEU A 84 17.65 14.41 23.59
N PHE A 85 17.26 13.62 24.60
CA PHE A 85 16.36 14.06 25.68
C PHE A 85 16.98 13.97 27.08
N GLY A 86 18.08 13.22 27.26
CA GLY A 86 18.81 13.06 28.51
C GLY A 86 18.92 11.63 28.97
N ASP A 87 19.92 11.31 29.80
CA ASP A 87 20.19 9.97 30.29
C ASP A 87 18.97 9.38 31.04
N GLY A 88 18.65 8.12 30.77
CA GLY A 88 17.51 7.41 31.34
C GLY A 88 16.14 7.94 30.91
N TYR A 89 16.08 8.83 29.92
CA TYR A 89 14.84 9.40 29.43
C TYR A 89 13.97 8.33 28.77
N ARG A 90 12.66 8.41 28.98
CA ARG A 90 11.67 7.53 28.34
C ARG A 90 10.66 8.36 27.60
N LEU A 91 10.31 7.93 26.38
CA LEU A 91 9.28 8.59 25.58
C LEU A 91 7.93 8.58 26.30
N THR A 92 7.26 9.72 26.29
CA THR A 92 5.98 9.93 26.96
C THR A 92 4.83 9.74 25.99
N PRO A 93 3.98 8.72 26.13
CA PRO A 93 2.84 8.53 25.25
C PRO A 93 1.90 9.75 25.26
N PHE A 94 1.52 10.20 24.08
CA PHE A 94 0.56 11.30 23.89
C PHE A 94 -0.74 10.80 23.26
N LYS A 95 -0.64 9.91 22.26
CA LYS A 95 -1.79 9.36 21.54
C LYS A 95 -1.45 7.97 21.03
N GLU A 96 -2.31 6.99 21.27
CA GLU A 96 -2.18 5.68 20.66
C GLU A 96 -2.40 5.75 19.14
N LEU A 97 -1.66 4.94 18.40
CA LEU A 97 -1.81 4.78 16.97
C LEU A 97 -2.72 3.59 16.66
N SER A 98 -3.13 3.46 15.41
CA SER A 98 -3.96 2.34 14.93
C SER A 98 -3.28 0.97 15.13
N GLN A 99 -1.95 0.94 15.07
CA GLN A 99 -1.19 -0.29 15.28
C GLN A 99 -0.94 -0.55 16.76
N THR A 100 -1.31 -1.72 17.22
CA THR A 100 -1.24 -2.13 18.65
C THR A 100 0.16 -1.91 19.24
N GLY A 101 0.21 -1.25 20.39
CA GLY A 101 1.45 -0.99 21.13
C GLY A 101 2.31 0.14 20.55
N GLN A 102 1.87 0.82 19.50
CA GLN A 102 2.53 2.01 18.96
C GLN A 102 1.81 3.28 19.42
N PHE A 103 2.58 4.33 19.67
CA PHE A 103 2.05 5.62 20.09
C PHE A 103 2.83 6.79 19.50
N ALA A 104 2.16 7.91 19.32
CA ALA A 104 2.81 9.19 19.11
C ALA A 104 3.27 9.68 20.48
N ALA A 105 4.55 10.00 20.62
CA ALA A 105 5.12 10.52 21.86
C ALA A 105 4.85 12.04 21.98
N ARG A 106 5.00 12.63 23.17
CA ARG A 106 4.98 14.09 23.38
C ARG A 106 6.20 14.73 22.75
N GLU A 107 7.29 14.01 22.71
CA GLU A 107 8.59 14.43 22.25
C GLU A 107 8.57 14.72 20.74
N THR A 108 9.31 15.75 20.37
CA THR A 108 9.55 16.13 18.98
C THR A 108 11.02 16.45 18.80
N VAL A 109 11.49 16.30 17.59
CA VAL A 109 12.84 16.72 17.18
C VAL A 109 12.75 17.67 15.99
N THR A 110 13.83 18.40 15.73
CA THR A 110 14.00 19.13 14.48
C THR A 110 14.89 18.31 13.55
N LEU A 111 14.48 18.11 12.31
CA LEU A 111 15.31 17.53 11.25
C LEU A 111 16.08 18.68 10.59
N ALA A 112 17.38 18.51 10.40
CA ALA A 112 18.19 19.48 9.67
C ALA A 112 18.90 18.81 8.49
N GLY A 113 18.63 19.33 7.30
CA GLY A 113 19.25 18.93 6.05
C GLY A 113 20.07 20.05 5.42
N PRO A 114 20.73 19.81 4.28
CA PRO A 114 21.61 20.80 3.64
C PRO A 114 20.95 22.11 3.22
N LYS A 115 19.64 22.11 2.94
CA LYS A 115 18.92 23.29 2.45
C LYS A 115 17.94 23.89 3.45
N GLY A 116 17.54 23.14 4.48
CA GLY A 116 16.57 23.63 5.42
C GLY A 116 16.34 22.72 6.60
N VAL A 117 15.41 23.13 7.45
CA VAL A 117 15.04 22.43 8.67
C VAL A 117 13.54 22.18 8.73
N LEU A 118 13.14 21.07 9.35
CA LEU A 118 11.76 20.74 9.65
C LEU A 118 11.61 20.62 11.17
N PRO A 119 11.03 21.62 11.84
CA PRO A 119 10.83 21.59 13.29
C PRO A 119 9.63 20.72 13.68
N GLN A 120 9.57 20.38 14.96
CA GLN A 120 8.45 19.70 15.61
C GLN A 120 8.07 18.36 14.94
N VAL A 121 9.04 17.61 14.42
CA VAL A 121 8.82 16.28 13.88
C VAL A 121 8.57 15.31 15.01
N ARG A 122 7.44 14.63 14.97
CA ARG A 122 6.94 13.75 16.03
C ARG A 122 7.80 12.51 16.18
N VAL A 123 8.15 12.17 17.41
CA VAL A 123 8.72 10.85 17.73
C VAL A 123 7.58 9.85 17.90
N LEU A 124 7.71 8.68 17.29
CA LEU A 124 6.80 7.56 17.48
C LEU A 124 7.50 6.50 18.35
N GLY A 125 6.78 6.04 19.34
CA GLY A 125 7.21 4.99 20.27
C GLY A 125 6.48 3.66 20.06
N PRO A 126 6.99 2.61 20.68
CA PRO A 126 8.17 2.57 21.55
C PRO A 126 9.50 2.71 20.78
N SER A 127 10.61 2.85 21.52
CA SER A 127 11.96 2.85 20.94
C SER A 127 12.21 1.56 20.15
N ARG A 128 13.03 1.64 19.10
CA ARG A 128 13.37 0.52 18.21
C ARG A 128 14.88 0.23 18.28
N GLY A 129 15.33 -0.87 17.66
CA GLY A 129 16.75 -1.21 17.60
C GLY A 129 17.59 -0.20 16.81
N ALA A 130 17.04 0.40 15.76
CA ALA A 130 17.70 1.42 14.95
C ALA A 130 16.80 2.64 14.78
N SER A 131 17.41 3.83 14.72
CA SER A 131 16.67 5.05 14.43
C SER A 131 16.35 5.16 12.95
N GLN A 132 15.14 5.62 12.66
CA GLN A 132 14.60 5.77 11.31
C GLN A 132 13.80 7.05 11.21
N VAL A 133 13.96 7.75 10.11
CA VAL A 133 13.21 8.96 9.79
C VAL A 133 12.40 8.74 8.53
N GLU A 134 11.09 8.93 8.62
CA GLU A 134 10.18 8.85 7.50
C GLU A 134 9.67 10.23 7.13
N ILE A 135 9.90 10.62 5.88
CA ILE A 135 9.47 11.92 5.33
C ILE A 135 8.73 11.72 4.01
N SER A 136 7.98 12.72 3.59
CA SER A 136 7.44 12.77 2.26
C SER A 136 8.48 13.21 1.22
N ARG A 137 8.19 13.04 -0.06
CA ARG A 137 9.05 13.54 -1.13
C ARG A 137 9.15 15.08 -1.08
N THR A 138 8.04 15.76 -0.78
CA THR A 138 8.00 17.23 -0.60
C THR A 138 8.92 17.69 0.54
N ASP A 139 8.94 16.98 1.67
CA ASP A 139 9.87 17.26 2.76
C ASP A 139 11.33 17.13 2.34
N GLY A 140 11.61 16.13 1.49
CA GLY A 140 12.95 15.94 0.92
C GLY A 140 13.43 17.15 0.12
N TYR A 141 12.56 17.80 -0.64
CA TYR A 141 12.91 19.06 -1.33
C TYR A 141 13.22 20.20 -0.35
N LEU A 142 12.45 20.32 0.73
CA LEU A 142 12.69 21.35 1.77
C LEU A 142 14.01 21.12 2.49
N LEU A 143 14.32 19.87 2.81
CA LEU A 143 15.58 19.50 3.47
C LEU A 143 16.79 19.50 2.52
N GLY A 144 16.56 19.37 1.22
CA GLY A 144 17.61 19.20 0.20
C GLY A 144 18.24 17.81 0.20
N ILE A 145 17.48 16.80 0.60
CA ILE A 145 17.87 15.39 0.59
C ILE A 145 16.77 14.60 -0.11
N HIS A 146 17.16 13.69 -1.00
CA HIS A 146 16.21 12.85 -1.76
C HIS A 146 16.38 11.37 -1.38
N PRO A 147 15.79 10.94 -0.26
CA PRO A 147 15.92 9.55 0.18
C PRO A 147 15.18 8.59 -0.75
N PRO A 148 15.63 7.33 -0.82
CA PRO A 148 14.94 6.30 -1.58
C PRO A 148 13.62 5.91 -0.93
N VAL A 149 12.69 5.38 -1.74
CA VAL A 149 11.49 4.70 -1.24
C VAL A 149 11.91 3.34 -0.68
N ARG A 150 11.60 3.07 0.60
CA ARG A 150 11.92 1.82 1.30
C ARG A 150 10.76 1.37 2.19
N LEU A 151 10.64 0.09 2.41
CA LEU A 151 9.85 -0.42 3.52
C LEU A 151 10.52 -0.08 4.85
N SER A 152 9.72 0.27 5.85
CA SER A 152 10.20 0.53 7.21
C SER A 152 11.06 -0.64 7.72
N GLY A 153 12.24 -0.32 8.23
CA GLY A 153 13.26 -1.27 8.66
C GLY A 153 14.34 -1.59 7.61
N HIS A 154 14.13 -1.28 6.34
CA HIS A 154 15.13 -1.47 5.28
C HIS A 154 15.96 -0.18 5.10
N LEU A 155 16.94 0.02 5.97
CA LEU A 155 17.69 1.28 6.12
C LEU A 155 19.04 1.29 5.40
N GLN A 156 19.53 0.15 4.98
CA GLN A 156 20.84 0.03 4.33
C GLN A 156 20.95 0.93 3.09
N ASP A 157 22.08 1.62 2.98
CA ASP A 157 22.40 2.52 1.87
C ASP A 157 21.42 3.71 1.71
N THR A 158 20.70 4.05 2.77
CA THR A 158 19.86 5.26 2.81
C THR A 158 20.66 6.46 3.33
N PRO A 159 20.31 7.68 2.95
CA PRO A 159 21.02 8.86 3.48
C PRO A 159 20.76 9.04 4.98
N GLY A 160 21.71 9.69 5.62
CA GLY A 160 21.59 10.17 6.98
C GLY A 160 20.95 11.55 7.07
N ILE A 161 20.68 11.99 8.30
CA ILE A 161 20.14 13.32 8.61
C ILE A 161 20.46 13.72 10.04
N ALA A 162 20.59 15.00 10.31
CA ALA A 162 20.75 15.52 11.66
C ALA A 162 19.38 15.60 12.38
N LEU A 163 19.34 15.06 13.60
CA LEU A 163 18.24 15.16 14.55
C LEU A 163 18.65 16.10 15.68
N ILE A 164 17.88 17.15 15.94
CA ILE A 164 18.14 18.11 16.99
C ILE A 164 17.07 17.97 18.06
N GLY A 165 17.49 17.54 19.23
CA GLY A 165 16.65 17.45 20.44
C GLY A 165 16.92 18.60 21.41
N PRO A 166 16.27 18.61 22.58
CA PRO A 166 16.44 19.67 23.58
C PRO A 166 17.81 19.61 24.29
N LYS A 167 18.50 18.47 24.30
CA LYS A 167 19.82 18.31 24.96
C LYS A 167 20.96 18.40 23.99
N GLN A 168 20.90 17.69 22.88
CA GLN A 168 21.96 17.69 21.89
C GLN A 168 21.45 17.28 20.48
N MET A 169 22.37 17.27 19.55
CA MET A 169 22.14 16.85 18.17
C MET A 169 22.75 15.46 17.93
N VAL A 170 22.06 14.65 17.19
CA VAL A 170 22.52 13.35 16.69
C VAL A 170 22.58 13.38 15.17
N MET A 171 23.70 12.99 14.58
CA MET A 171 23.83 12.79 13.15
C MET A 171 23.62 11.31 12.83
N LEU A 172 22.52 10.99 12.19
CA LEU A 172 22.32 9.65 11.64
C LEU A 172 23.19 9.49 10.40
N SER A 173 23.95 8.40 10.30
CA SER A 173 24.70 8.05 9.09
C SER A 173 23.80 7.47 7.99
N GLU A 174 22.70 6.83 8.38
CA GLU A 174 21.67 6.25 7.52
C GLU A 174 20.31 6.28 8.22
N GLY A 175 19.23 5.91 7.56
CA GLY A 175 17.91 5.76 8.17
C GLY A 175 16.87 6.76 7.72
N LEU A 176 17.18 7.67 6.79
CA LEU A 176 16.19 8.56 6.18
C LEU A 176 15.57 7.91 4.96
N ILE A 177 14.25 7.74 4.94
CA ILE A 177 13.49 7.11 3.87
C ILE A 177 12.22 7.90 3.50
N VAL A 178 11.74 7.68 2.30
CA VAL A 178 10.31 7.83 1.98
C VAL A 178 9.68 6.45 2.17
N ALA A 179 8.71 6.34 3.06
CA ALA A 179 8.07 5.06 3.33
C ALA A 179 7.31 4.54 2.09
N LYS A 180 7.58 3.28 1.70
CA LYS A 180 6.79 2.60 0.68
C LYS A 180 5.34 2.44 1.18
N ASN A 181 4.37 2.80 0.37
CA ASN A 181 2.97 2.54 0.67
C ASN A 181 2.73 1.03 0.90
N HIS A 182 1.99 0.72 1.94
CA HIS A 182 1.76 -0.66 2.35
C HIS A 182 0.45 -0.79 3.12
N VAL A 183 -0.10 -1.99 3.14
CA VAL A 183 -1.26 -2.34 3.97
C VAL A 183 -0.79 -3.23 5.11
N HIS A 184 -1.12 -2.83 6.34
CA HIS A 184 -1.06 -3.72 7.49
C HIS A 184 -2.33 -4.57 7.55
N MET A 185 -2.16 -5.86 7.77
CA MET A 185 -3.25 -6.83 7.90
C MET A 185 -2.97 -7.78 9.06
N SER A 186 -4.02 -8.15 9.81
CA SER A 186 -3.97 -9.32 10.67
C SER A 186 -3.96 -10.59 9.81
N VAL A 187 -3.69 -11.73 10.44
CA VAL A 187 -3.76 -13.04 9.75
C VAL A 187 -5.19 -13.32 9.23
N ASP A 188 -6.21 -12.85 9.94
CA ASP A 188 -7.60 -13.08 9.56
C ASP A 188 -8.03 -12.12 8.43
N ASP A 189 -7.57 -10.86 8.45
CA ASP A 189 -7.74 -9.95 7.32
C ASP A 189 -7.12 -10.54 6.05
N ALA A 190 -5.89 -11.06 6.13
CA ALA A 190 -5.20 -11.64 4.98
C ALA A 190 -5.97 -12.84 4.38
N LYS A 191 -6.58 -13.67 5.22
CA LYS A 191 -7.48 -14.76 4.75
C LYS A 191 -8.71 -14.21 4.07
N GLN A 192 -9.36 -13.18 4.64
CA GLN A 192 -10.54 -12.54 4.07
C GLN A 192 -10.24 -11.91 2.71
N PHE A 193 -9.10 -11.22 2.60
CA PHE A 193 -8.64 -10.59 1.36
C PHE A 193 -7.99 -11.56 0.38
N GLN A 194 -7.71 -12.81 0.80
CA GLN A 194 -7.06 -13.87 0.02
C GLN A 194 -5.69 -13.43 -0.50
N VAL A 195 -4.86 -12.87 0.38
CA VAL A 195 -3.53 -12.36 0.07
C VAL A 195 -2.48 -12.94 1.01
N GLU A 196 -1.23 -12.93 0.55
CA GLU A 196 -0.07 -13.38 1.29
C GLU A 196 0.89 -12.23 1.62
N GLN A 197 1.82 -12.50 2.54
CA GLN A 197 2.87 -11.56 2.90
C GLN A 197 3.70 -11.17 1.67
N GLY A 198 3.76 -9.86 1.37
CA GLY A 198 4.52 -9.33 0.26
C GLY A 198 3.76 -9.21 -1.06
N ASP A 199 2.51 -9.68 -1.13
CA ASP A 199 1.63 -9.41 -2.27
C ASP A 199 1.52 -7.93 -2.57
N ARG A 200 1.18 -7.60 -3.81
CA ARG A 200 1.08 -6.22 -4.32
C ARG A 200 -0.36 -5.92 -4.69
N LEU A 201 -1.04 -5.17 -3.83
CA LEU A 201 -2.41 -4.75 -4.11
C LEU A 201 -2.46 -3.59 -5.10
N ILE A 202 -3.51 -3.58 -5.91
CA ILE A 202 -3.94 -2.42 -6.70
C ILE A 202 -5.16 -1.85 -6.00
N LEU A 203 -5.01 -0.63 -5.48
CA LEU A 203 -6.04 0.05 -4.71
C LEU A 203 -6.55 1.27 -5.46
N GLN A 204 -7.85 1.52 -5.38
CA GLN A 204 -8.50 2.68 -5.98
C GLN A 204 -9.05 3.59 -4.89
N SER A 205 -8.65 4.86 -4.90
CA SER A 205 -9.35 5.90 -4.14
C SER A 205 -10.66 6.29 -4.82
N THR A 206 -11.58 6.83 -4.04
CA THR A 206 -12.88 7.35 -4.51
C THR A 206 -12.93 8.86 -4.26
N GLY A 207 -13.92 9.55 -4.83
CA GLY A 207 -14.10 10.99 -4.66
C GLY A 207 -13.81 11.76 -5.94
N ASP A 208 -13.60 13.07 -5.82
CA ASP A 208 -13.49 14.00 -6.97
C ASP A 208 -12.17 13.87 -7.73
N ARG A 209 -11.16 13.25 -7.10
CA ARG A 209 -9.83 13.05 -7.69
C ARG A 209 -9.35 11.62 -7.49
N PRO A 210 -9.98 10.63 -8.14
CA PRO A 210 -9.66 9.22 -7.95
C PRO A 210 -8.28 8.89 -8.53
N LEU A 211 -7.50 8.12 -7.77
CA LEU A 211 -6.19 7.61 -8.18
C LEU A 211 -6.13 6.09 -7.99
N LEU A 212 -5.21 5.47 -8.72
CA LEU A 212 -4.83 4.07 -8.54
C LEU A 212 -3.46 4.00 -7.88
N PHE A 213 -3.38 3.29 -6.76
CA PHE A 213 -2.12 2.89 -6.14
C PHE A 213 -1.80 1.47 -6.62
N ALA A 214 -0.89 1.35 -7.58
CA ALA A 214 -0.71 0.12 -8.34
C ALA A 214 0.25 -0.92 -7.71
N ASP A 215 0.95 -0.57 -6.63
CA ASP A 215 2.04 -1.38 -6.06
C ASP A 215 2.09 -1.24 -4.54
N VAL A 216 0.98 -1.54 -3.87
CA VAL A 216 0.85 -1.43 -2.40
C VAL A 216 1.20 -2.75 -1.75
N VAL A 217 2.24 -2.76 -0.91
CA VAL A 217 2.78 -3.99 -0.31
C VAL A 217 1.90 -4.48 0.83
N VAL A 218 1.52 -5.75 0.83
CA VAL A 218 0.83 -6.40 1.96
C VAL A 218 1.84 -6.78 3.04
N ARG A 219 1.57 -6.36 4.28
CA ARG A 219 2.33 -6.72 5.48
C ARG A 219 1.41 -7.39 6.48
N ILE A 220 1.70 -8.64 6.82
CA ILE A 220 0.86 -9.46 7.69
C ILE A 220 1.56 -9.70 9.02
N HIS A 221 0.87 -9.42 10.12
CA HIS A 221 1.33 -9.75 11.47
C HIS A 221 0.13 -9.91 12.41
N GLY A 222 0.21 -10.82 13.36
CA GLY A 222 -0.91 -11.11 14.27
C GLY A 222 -1.39 -9.94 15.13
N GLN A 223 -0.59 -8.90 15.29
CA GLN A 223 -0.92 -7.69 16.05
C GLN A 223 -1.27 -6.49 15.16
N TYR A 224 -1.25 -6.65 13.84
CA TYR A 224 -1.62 -5.57 12.94
C TYR A 224 -3.13 -5.39 12.87
N SER A 225 -3.54 -4.14 12.75
CA SER A 225 -4.90 -3.75 12.39
C SER A 225 -4.94 -3.40 10.90
N LEU A 226 -6.04 -3.73 10.23
CA LEU A 226 -6.21 -3.44 8.81
C LEU A 226 -6.13 -1.93 8.56
N GLU A 227 -5.11 -1.49 7.83
CA GLU A 227 -4.92 -0.09 7.48
C GLU A 227 -3.94 0.08 6.30
N LEU A 228 -4.32 0.89 5.32
CA LEU A 228 -3.41 1.37 4.28
C LEU A 228 -2.62 2.57 4.81
N HIS A 229 -1.30 2.48 4.75
CA HIS A 229 -0.39 3.57 5.09
C HIS A 229 0.07 4.30 3.84
N LEU A 230 -0.24 5.60 3.78
CA LEU A 230 0.20 6.55 2.75
C LEU A 230 0.94 7.70 3.41
N ASP A 231 1.89 8.29 2.69
CA ASP A 231 2.47 9.56 3.12
C ASP A 231 1.54 10.74 2.78
N THR A 232 1.92 11.94 3.21
CA THR A 232 1.12 13.15 2.99
C THR A 232 1.04 13.55 1.52
N ASP A 233 2.05 13.26 0.69
CA ASP A 233 2.04 13.61 -0.73
C ASP A 233 1.07 12.71 -1.49
N GLU A 234 1.09 11.40 -1.23
CA GLU A 234 0.17 10.43 -1.81
C GLU A 234 -1.28 10.70 -1.39
N ALA A 235 -1.49 10.96 -0.08
CA ALA A 235 -2.81 11.28 0.45
C ALA A 235 -3.39 12.57 -0.13
N ASN A 236 -2.58 13.63 -0.24
CA ASN A 236 -2.97 14.90 -0.86
C ASN A 236 -3.29 14.73 -2.36
N ALA A 237 -2.49 13.94 -3.08
CA ALA A 237 -2.73 13.67 -4.49
C ALA A 237 -4.09 13.01 -4.73
N ALA A 238 -4.48 12.08 -3.86
CA ALA A 238 -5.75 11.36 -3.92
C ALA A 238 -6.89 12.02 -3.14
N GLN A 239 -6.65 13.16 -2.46
CA GLN A 239 -7.58 13.84 -1.55
C GLN A 239 -8.09 12.93 -0.42
N LEU A 240 -7.25 12.00 0.05
CA LEU A 240 -7.57 11.07 1.12
C LEU A 240 -7.19 11.63 2.48
N ARG A 241 -7.98 11.27 3.49
CA ARG A 241 -7.76 11.56 4.91
C ARG A 241 -7.72 10.28 5.71
N THR A 242 -7.13 10.32 6.88
CA THR A 242 -7.20 9.20 7.82
C THR A 242 -8.65 8.84 8.12
N LYS A 243 -8.97 7.54 8.02
CA LYS A 243 -10.30 6.91 8.12
C LYS A 243 -11.15 6.95 6.85
N ASP A 244 -10.69 7.56 5.77
CA ASP A 244 -11.28 7.29 4.45
C ASP A 244 -11.02 5.83 4.04
N TYR A 245 -11.64 5.39 2.96
CA TYR A 245 -11.50 4.02 2.48
C TYR A 245 -11.05 4.01 1.02
N VAL A 246 -10.25 3.01 0.69
CA VAL A 246 -9.91 2.65 -0.69
C VAL A 246 -10.48 1.28 -1.02
N ARG A 247 -10.70 1.00 -2.30
CA ARG A 247 -11.18 -0.29 -2.81
C ARG A 247 -10.05 -1.13 -3.35
N VAL A 248 -10.07 -2.41 -3.07
CA VAL A 248 -9.17 -3.36 -3.74
C VAL A 248 -9.74 -3.69 -5.12
N ILE A 249 -8.97 -3.42 -6.16
CA ILE A 249 -9.36 -3.64 -7.56
C ILE A 249 -8.41 -4.60 -8.28
N GLY A 250 -7.37 -5.08 -7.62
CA GLY A 250 -6.43 -6.04 -8.16
C GLY A 250 -5.35 -6.45 -7.19
N CYS A 251 -4.63 -7.49 -7.59
CA CYS A 251 -3.49 -8.03 -6.85
C CYS A 251 -2.43 -8.54 -7.84
N ASN A 252 -1.14 -8.34 -7.51
CA ASN A 252 0.01 -8.86 -8.25
C ASN A 252 -0.03 -8.52 -9.77
N GLY A 253 -0.41 -7.27 -10.08
CA GLY A 253 -0.50 -6.78 -11.45
C GLY A 253 -1.74 -7.23 -12.24
N GLN A 254 -2.63 -8.00 -11.62
CA GLN A 254 -3.88 -8.44 -12.24
C GLN A 254 -5.07 -7.68 -11.64
N PHE A 255 -5.88 -7.08 -12.49
CA PHE A 255 -7.13 -6.44 -12.06
C PHE A 255 -8.20 -7.50 -11.80
N THR A 256 -8.95 -7.35 -10.70
CA THR A 256 -10.19 -8.10 -10.49
C THR A 256 -11.21 -7.59 -11.49
N HIS A 257 -11.56 -8.41 -12.49
CA HIS A 257 -12.52 -8.03 -13.52
C HIS A 257 -13.91 -7.85 -12.91
N THR A 258 -14.30 -6.63 -12.61
CA THR A 258 -15.70 -6.24 -12.58
C THR A 258 -15.85 -5.00 -13.44
N ILE A 259 -15.67 -5.15 -14.75
CA ILE A 259 -16.21 -4.18 -15.70
C ILE A 259 -17.66 -4.58 -15.88
N ARG A 260 -18.55 -4.01 -15.08
CA ARG A 260 -19.95 -3.87 -15.46
C ARG A 260 -20.06 -2.49 -16.12
N GLY A 261 -20.34 -2.53 -17.44
CA GLY A 261 -20.82 -1.38 -18.17
C GLY A 261 -22.23 -1.01 -17.73
#